data_ff717e88eb9472a81a4489b6f11691aa
#
_entry.id   ff717e88eb9472a81a4489b6f11691aa
#
_cell.length_a   1.000
_cell.length_b   1.000
_cell.length_c   1.000
_cell.angle_alpha   90.00
_cell.angle_beta   90.00
_cell.angle_gamma   90.00
#
_symmetry.space_group_name_H-M   'P 1'
#
loop_
_entity.id
_entity.type
_entity.pdbx_description
1 polymer ?
#
loop_
_entity_poly.entity_id
_entity_poly.type
_entity_poly.pdbx_seq_one_letter_code
_entity_poly.pdbx_strand_id
1 'polypeptide(L)'
;RPGDDPYFVDAADFQTAPQQTVLQPGEVLCNIKIPRSSLTPWRTNFKRMAVCTAGYAIAIVVTAYHPQTQQVRFGVGGSLQSPQLIEFDAIPTVEQIAASFQGLTFLHDERGSAAYRQHITQVLMQRGIAELASETEGPRRY
;
A
#
# COMPACT_ATOMS: atom_id res chain seq x y z
N ARG A 1 -2.36 24.59 14.28
CA ARG A 1 -2.00 25.57 15.32
C ARG A 1 -3.19 25.73 16.25
N PRO A 2 -3.00 26.00 17.55
CA PRO A 2 -4.12 26.32 18.43
C PRO A 2 -4.86 27.52 17.88
N GLY A 3 -6.13 27.34 17.46
CA GLY A 3 -6.99 28.38 16.91
C GLY A 3 -7.22 28.35 15.40
N ASP A 4 -6.51 27.48 14.65
CA ASP A 4 -6.79 27.26 13.23
C ASP A 4 -7.83 26.15 13.04
N ASP A 5 -8.70 26.30 12.05
CA ASP A 5 -9.69 25.28 11.70
C ASP A 5 -9.00 24.02 11.17
N PRO A 6 -9.48 22.81 11.51
CA PRO A 6 -8.92 21.57 11.00
C PRO A 6 -9.08 21.48 9.48
N TYR A 7 -8.04 21.05 8.78
CA TYR A 7 -8.07 20.76 7.36
C TYR A 7 -7.83 19.28 7.08
N PHE A 8 -8.20 18.80 5.89
CA PHE A 8 -8.02 17.44 5.47
C PHE A 8 -6.93 17.35 4.40
N VAL A 9 -6.12 16.28 4.50
CA VAL A 9 -5.12 15.89 3.51
C VAL A 9 -5.43 14.48 3.08
N ASP A 10 -5.30 14.18 1.80
CA ASP A 10 -5.44 12.81 1.32
C ASP A 10 -4.31 11.94 1.89
N ALA A 11 -4.66 10.69 2.22
CA ALA A 11 -3.70 9.76 2.82
C ALA A 11 -2.48 9.50 1.91
N ALA A 12 -2.67 9.57 0.59
CA ALA A 12 -1.60 9.43 -0.39
C ALA A 12 -0.57 10.57 -0.33
N ASP A 13 -1.00 11.78 0.04
CA ASP A 13 -0.16 12.97 0.09
C ASP A 13 0.40 13.23 1.50
N PHE A 14 -0.09 12.49 2.52
CA PHE A 14 0.28 12.77 3.91
C PHE A 14 1.75 12.47 4.22
N GLN A 15 2.25 11.31 3.77
CA GLN A 15 3.64 10.91 3.99
C GLN A 15 4.50 11.26 2.77
N THR A 16 5.44 12.18 2.91
CA THR A 16 6.27 12.71 1.82
C THR A 16 7.59 11.96 1.65
N ALA A 17 8.12 11.39 2.74
CA ALA A 17 9.35 10.58 2.75
C ALA A 17 9.40 9.71 4.03
N PRO A 18 10.40 8.82 4.20
CA PRO A 18 10.59 8.09 5.45
C PRO A 18 10.64 9.04 6.64
N GLN A 19 9.73 8.84 7.61
CA GLN A 19 9.58 9.67 8.82
C GLN A 19 9.27 11.16 8.55
N GLN A 20 8.81 11.51 7.35
CA GLN A 20 8.40 12.87 6.99
C GLN A 20 6.94 12.90 6.56
N THR A 21 6.26 13.94 6.98
CA THR A 21 4.86 14.19 6.64
C THR A 21 4.67 15.64 6.21
N VAL A 22 3.48 15.97 5.71
CA VAL A 22 3.11 17.35 5.36
C VAL A 22 2.90 18.27 6.56
N LEU A 23 2.82 17.70 7.78
CA LEU A 23 2.58 18.48 9.00
C LEU A 23 3.68 19.53 9.23
N GLN A 24 3.25 20.75 9.52
CA GLN A 24 4.13 21.85 9.90
C GLN A 24 4.45 21.81 11.41
N PRO A 25 5.51 22.47 11.87
CA PRO A 25 5.81 22.57 13.30
C PRO A 25 4.61 23.12 14.09
N GLY A 26 4.17 22.37 15.10
CA GLY A 26 3.01 22.69 15.93
C GLY A 26 1.68 22.13 15.44
N GLU A 27 1.64 21.48 14.29
CA GLU A 27 0.45 20.75 13.82
C GLU A 27 0.43 19.30 14.34
N VAL A 28 -0.77 18.77 14.55
CA VAL A 28 -0.98 17.39 15.01
C VAL A 28 -2.07 16.71 14.16
N LEU A 29 -1.88 15.43 13.88
CA LEU A 29 -2.90 14.60 13.26
C LEU A 29 -3.99 14.28 14.29
N CYS A 30 -5.18 14.85 14.10
CA CYS A 30 -6.31 14.68 15.03
C CYS A 30 -7.20 13.49 14.66
N ASN A 31 -7.44 13.26 13.36
CA ASN A 31 -8.40 12.28 12.87
C ASN A 31 -7.94 11.61 11.59
N ILE A 32 -8.39 10.36 11.40
CA ILE A 32 -8.34 9.68 10.10
C ILE A 32 -9.78 9.38 9.69
N LYS A 33 -10.22 9.93 8.55
CA LYS A 33 -11.56 9.74 8.00
C LYS A 33 -11.54 8.64 6.93
N ILE A 34 -12.26 7.55 7.17
CA ILE A 34 -12.41 6.45 6.22
C ILE A 34 -13.88 6.44 5.75
N PRO A 35 -14.16 6.75 4.47
CA PRO A 35 -15.52 6.68 3.93
C PRO A 35 -16.04 5.24 3.99
N ARG A 36 -17.30 5.05 4.40
CA ARG A 36 -17.93 3.71 4.44
C ARG A 36 -17.96 3.05 3.06
N SER A 37 -18.11 3.82 1.99
CA SER A 37 -18.07 3.35 0.61
C SER A 37 -16.72 2.74 0.21
N SER A 38 -15.65 3.06 0.93
CA SER A 38 -14.32 2.49 0.70
C SER A 38 -14.12 1.13 1.38
N LEU A 39 -15.04 0.72 2.27
CA LEU A 39 -14.89 -0.52 3.05
C LEU A 39 -15.60 -1.72 2.40
N THR A 40 -16.61 -1.48 1.60
CA THR A 40 -17.42 -2.52 0.95
C THR A 40 -17.62 -2.17 -0.54
N PRO A 41 -17.56 -3.13 -1.44
CA PRO A 41 -17.42 -4.59 -1.27
C PRO A 41 -15.99 -5.12 -1.39
N TRP A 42 -14.97 -4.29 -1.14
CA TRP A 42 -13.57 -4.66 -1.30
C TRP A 42 -13.15 -5.79 -0.34
N ARG A 43 -12.43 -6.78 -0.88
CA ARG A 43 -11.69 -7.77 -0.10
C ARG A 43 -10.25 -7.28 0.02
N THR A 44 -9.64 -7.44 1.18
CA THR A 44 -8.29 -6.91 1.42
C THR A 44 -7.40 -7.95 2.10
N ASN A 45 -6.12 -7.93 1.78
CA ASN A 45 -5.10 -8.59 2.56
C ASN A 45 -3.88 -7.68 2.77
N PHE A 46 -3.02 -8.11 3.67
CA PHE A 46 -1.80 -7.41 4.03
C PHE A 46 -0.62 -8.38 3.92
N LYS A 47 0.40 -7.97 3.19
CA LYS A 47 1.66 -8.71 3.06
C LYS A 47 2.82 -7.82 3.48
N ARG A 48 3.75 -8.40 4.22
CA ARG A 48 4.93 -7.70 4.73
C ARG A 48 6.17 -8.59 4.60
N MET A 49 7.29 -8.01 4.16
CA MET A 49 8.60 -8.62 4.20
C MET A 49 9.52 -7.79 5.09
N ALA A 50 10.25 -8.44 6.00
CA ALA A 50 11.27 -7.82 6.84
C ALA A 50 12.43 -8.81 7.03
N VAL A 51 13.62 -8.30 7.37
CA VAL A 51 14.81 -9.13 7.66
C VAL A 51 14.59 -9.98 8.91
N CYS A 52 13.94 -9.42 9.91
CA CYS A 52 13.58 -10.12 11.15
C CYS A 52 12.17 -9.75 11.60
N THR A 53 11.58 -10.56 12.47
CA THR A 53 10.17 -10.43 12.90
C THR A 53 9.86 -9.05 13.48
N ALA A 54 10.75 -8.48 14.28
CA ALA A 54 10.60 -7.17 14.91
C ALA A 54 11.22 -6.02 14.09
N GLY A 55 11.83 -6.30 12.93
CA GLY A 55 12.53 -5.32 12.11
C GLY A 55 11.60 -4.44 11.28
N TYR A 56 12.15 -3.33 10.79
CA TYR A 56 11.47 -2.50 9.80
C TYR A 56 11.20 -3.30 8.52
N ALA A 57 10.06 -3.04 7.91
CA ALA A 57 9.69 -3.70 6.67
C ALA A 57 10.60 -3.28 5.50
N ILE A 58 11.01 -4.26 4.71
CA ILE A 58 11.67 -4.05 3.40
C ILE A 58 10.61 -3.67 2.36
N ALA A 59 9.44 -4.32 2.44
CA ALA A 59 8.28 -4.04 1.61
C ALA A 59 6.99 -4.32 2.38
N ILE A 60 5.98 -3.50 2.15
CA ILE A 60 4.62 -3.66 2.62
C ILE A 60 3.71 -3.54 1.41
N VAL A 61 2.77 -4.47 1.26
CA VAL A 61 1.72 -4.41 0.24
C VAL A 61 0.38 -4.69 0.89
N VAL A 62 -0.54 -3.74 0.76
CA VAL A 62 -1.95 -3.93 1.02
C VAL A 62 -2.64 -4.14 -0.33
N THR A 63 -3.26 -5.30 -0.52
CA THR A 63 -4.01 -5.59 -1.74
C THR A 63 -5.50 -5.43 -1.44
N ALA A 64 -6.22 -4.70 -2.29
CA ALA A 64 -7.67 -4.64 -2.29
C ALA A 64 -8.20 -5.14 -3.63
N TYR A 65 -9.15 -6.07 -3.59
CA TYR A 65 -9.80 -6.68 -4.75
C TYR A 65 -11.31 -6.48 -4.66
N HIS A 66 -11.90 -6.01 -5.76
CA HIS A 66 -13.34 -5.82 -5.88
C HIS A 66 -13.96 -6.98 -6.66
N PRO A 67 -14.73 -7.90 -6.00
CA PRO A 67 -15.16 -9.16 -6.63
C PRO A 67 -16.06 -8.98 -7.85
N GLN A 68 -16.86 -7.91 -7.88
CA GLN A 68 -17.85 -7.68 -8.96
C GLN A 68 -17.25 -6.99 -10.17
N THR A 69 -16.36 -6.01 -9.97
CA THR A 69 -15.72 -5.26 -11.06
C THR A 69 -14.36 -5.81 -11.46
N GLN A 70 -13.80 -6.73 -10.66
CA GLN A 70 -12.45 -7.28 -10.79
C GLN A 70 -11.32 -6.23 -10.67
N GLN A 71 -11.66 -5.03 -10.24
CA GLN A 71 -10.65 -3.99 -9.97
C GLN A 71 -9.71 -4.40 -8.84
N VAL A 72 -8.46 -4.01 -8.98
CA VAL A 72 -7.40 -4.28 -8.01
C VAL A 72 -6.71 -2.98 -7.63
N ARG A 73 -6.47 -2.80 -6.33
CA ARG A 73 -5.69 -1.70 -5.78
C ARG A 73 -4.58 -2.24 -4.91
N PHE A 74 -3.41 -1.64 -5.03
CA PHE A 74 -2.26 -1.95 -4.18
C PHE A 74 -1.79 -0.68 -3.48
N GLY A 75 -1.83 -0.69 -2.15
CA GLY A 75 -1.08 0.26 -1.33
C GLY A 75 0.32 -0.29 -1.10
N VAL A 76 1.33 0.36 -1.64
CA VAL A 76 2.73 -0.07 -1.56
C VAL A 76 3.52 0.85 -0.66
N GLY A 77 4.19 0.30 0.35
CA GLY A 77 5.02 1.04 1.29
C GLY A 77 6.25 0.26 1.74
N GLY A 78 7.09 0.88 2.57
CA GLY A 78 8.30 0.28 3.11
C GLY A 78 9.43 0.08 2.09
N SER A 79 9.12 -0.14 0.83
CA SER A 79 10.06 -0.26 -0.28
C SER A 79 10.29 1.03 -1.05
N LEU A 80 9.43 2.01 -0.91
CA LEU A 80 9.43 3.30 -1.60
C LEU A 80 9.69 4.45 -0.62
N GLN A 81 10.08 5.61 -1.15
CA GLN A 81 10.30 6.81 -0.33
C GLN A 81 9.01 7.29 0.36
N SER A 82 7.88 7.21 -0.33
CA SER A 82 6.54 7.44 0.23
C SER A 82 5.60 6.34 -0.20
N PRO A 83 4.53 6.08 0.57
CA PRO A 83 3.49 5.13 0.16
C PRO A 83 2.88 5.52 -1.19
N GLN A 84 2.63 4.53 -2.04
CA GLN A 84 2.01 4.72 -3.35
C GLN A 84 0.77 3.86 -3.49
N LEU A 85 -0.24 4.40 -4.16
CA LEU A 85 -1.42 3.68 -4.61
C LEU A 85 -1.25 3.33 -6.09
N ILE A 86 -1.40 2.04 -6.41
CA ILE A 86 -1.34 1.51 -7.78
C ILE A 86 -2.68 0.83 -8.05
N GLU A 87 -3.38 1.23 -9.11
CA GLU A 87 -4.71 0.74 -9.44
C GLU A 87 -4.75 0.08 -10.82
N PHE A 88 -5.58 -0.97 -10.93
CA PHE A 88 -5.85 -1.68 -12.17
C PHE A 88 -7.35 -1.93 -12.29
N ASP A 89 -7.89 -1.79 -13.50
CA ASP A 89 -9.30 -2.03 -13.80
C ASP A 89 -9.66 -3.52 -13.87
N ALA A 90 -8.65 -4.40 -13.90
CA ALA A 90 -8.78 -5.85 -13.86
C ALA A 90 -7.60 -6.48 -13.14
N ILE A 91 -7.65 -7.80 -12.88
CA ILE A 91 -6.51 -8.53 -12.30
C ILE A 91 -5.29 -8.37 -13.23
N PRO A 92 -4.21 -7.73 -12.75
CA PRO A 92 -3.05 -7.42 -13.58
C PRO A 92 -2.19 -8.66 -13.85
N THR A 93 -1.55 -8.70 -15.03
CA THR A 93 -0.48 -9.65 -15.32
C THR A 93 0.82 -9.28 -14.60
N VAL A 94 1.77 -10.21 -14.60
CA VAL A 94 3.11 -9.98 -14.01
C VAL A 94 3.82 -8.80 -14.68
N GLU A 95 3.67 -8.69 -16.00
CA GLU A 95 4.27 -7.64 -16.84
C GLU A 95 3.63 -6.27 -16.54
N GLN A 96 2.30 -6.23 -16.36
CA GLN A 96 1.59 -5.01 -16.00
C GLN A 96 2.00 -4.51 -14.61
N ILE A 97 2.16 -5.42 -13.63
CA ILE A 97 2.70 -5.05 -12.31
C ILE A 97 4.12 -4.49 -12.45
N ALA A 98 4.99 -5.14 -13.21
CA ALA A 98 6.36 -4.64 -13.43
C ALA A 98 6.37 -3.28 -14.13
N ALA A 99 5.50 -3.06 -15.11
CA ALA A 99 5.38 -1.80 -15.83
C ALA A 99 4.88 -0.65 -14.93
N SER A 100 4.04 -0.95 -13.93
CA SER A 100 3.52 0.06 -12.99
C SER A 100 4.59 0.65 -12.06
N PHE A 101 5.78 0.06 -12.02
CA PHE A 101 6.92 0.58 -11.25
C PHE A 101 7.71 1.66 -11.98
N GLN A 102 7.38 1.95 -13.24
CA GLN A 102 8.03 3.04 -13.98
C GLN A 102 7.81 4.38 -13.26
N GLY A 103 8.90 5.11 -13.05
CA GLY A 103 8.87 6.39 -12.35
C GLY A 103 8.87 6.28 -10.82
N LEU A 104 8.74 5.09 -10.24
CA LEU A 104 8.85 4.91 -8.80
C LEU A 104 10.30 4.79 -8.34
N THR A 105 10.63 5.46 -7.23
CA THR A 105 11.95 5.39 -6.63
C THR A 105 11.96 4.42 -5.45
N PHE A 106 12.61 3.26 -5.65
CA PHE A 106 12.79 2.27 -4.61
C PHE A 106 13.98 2.64 -3.70
N LEU A 107 13.79 2.43 -2.40
CA LEU A 107 14.82 2.67 -1.40
C LEU A 107 16.01 1.72 -1.58
N HIS A 108 17.21 2.22 -1.29
CA HIS A 108 18.46 1.45 -1.24
C HIS A 108 19.14 1.74 0.08
N ASP A 109 19.29 0.73 0.95
CA ASP A 109 19.96 0.82 2.24
C ASP A 109 20.58 -0.54 2.61
N GLU A 110 21.14 -0.65 3.83
CA GLU A 110 21.73 -1.89 4.35
C GLU A 110 20.76 -3.07 4.45
N ARG A 111 19.43 -2.82 4.42
CA ARG A 111 18.39 -3.86 4.48
C ARG A 111 18.03 -4.42 3.12
N GLY A 112 18.43 -3.77 2.04
CA GLY A 112 18.18 -4.26 0.70
C GLY A 112 18.40 -3.25 -0.40
N SER A 113 18.86 -3.74 -1.54
CA SER A 113 19.02 -2.92 -2.75
C SER A 113 17.67 -2.52 -3.34
N ALA A 114 17.63 -1.45 -4.13
CA ALA A 114 16.42 -1.01 -4.85
C ALA A 114 15.85 -2.15 -5.74
N ALA A 115 16.70 -2.88 -6.45
CA ALA A 115 16.28 -4.01 -7.28
C ALA A 115 15.67 -5.15 -6.45
N TYR A 116 16.24 -5.46 -5.28
CA TYR A 116 15.68 -6.45 -4.37
C TYR A 116 14.31 -6.02 -3.84
N ARG A 117 14.17 -4.77 -3.41
CA ARG A 117 12.89 -4.22 -2.91
C ARG A 117 11.83 -4.20 -3.99
N GLN A 118 12.19 -3.83 -5.22
CA GLN A 118 11.30 -3.89 -6.37
C GLN A 118 10.81 -5.32 -6.62
N HIS A 119 11.71 -6.29 -6.66
CA HIS A 119 11.38 -7.70 -6.86
C HIS A 119 10.46 -8.24 -5.76
N ILE A 120 10.79 -7.99 -4.50
CA ILE A 120 9.96 -8.43 -3.36
C ILE A 120 8.57 -7.77 -3.41
N THR A 121 8.48 -6.48 -3.72
CA THR A 121 7.20 -5.79 -3.86
C THR A 121 6.33 -6.46 -4.93
N GLN A 122 6.90 -6.77 -6.10
CA GLN A 122 6.21 -7.48 -7.17
C GLN A 122 5.69 -8.85 -6.71
N VAL A 123 6.52 -9.63 -6.03
CA VAL A 123 6.14 -10.95 -5.48
C VAL A 123 4.99 -10.82 -4.48
N LEU A 124 5.04 -9.81 -3.58
CA LEU A 124 3.98 -9.60 -2.59
C LEU A 124 2.66 -9.19 -3.25
N MET A 125 2.69 -8.35 -4.30
CA MET A 125 1.51 -7.97 -5.07
C MET A 125 0.87 -9.20 -5.74
N GLN A 126 1.67 -10.04 -6.41
CA GLN A 126 1.19 -11.28 -7.05
C GLN A 126 0.56 -12.24 -6.04
N ARG A 127 1.22 -12.47 -4.91
CA ARG A 127 0.70 -13.33 -3.84
C ARG A 127 -0.57 -12.76 -3.21
N GLY A 128 -0.64 -11.44 -3.03
CA GLY A 128 -1.80 -10.76 -2.49
C GLY A 128 -3.03 -10.97 -3.34
N ILE A 129 -2.93 -10.75 -4.65
CA ILE A 129 -4.08 -10.94 -5.55
C ILE A 129 -4.45 -12.41 -5.76
N ALA A 130 -3.47 -13.32 -5.86
CA ALA A 130 -3.74 -14.74 -6.00
C ALA A 130 -4.55 -15.29 -4.82
N GLU A 131 -4.22 -14.88 -3.59
CA GLU A 131 -4.96 -15.25 -2.38
C GLU A 131 -6.40 -14.74 -2.40
N LEU A 132 -6.62 -13.44 -2.72
CA LEU A 132 -7.95 -12.85 -2.75
C LEU A 132 -8.83 -13.37 -3.89
N ALA A 133 -8.23 -13.69 -5.04
CA ALA A 133 -8.95 -14.26 -6.18
C ALA A 133 -9.36 -15.71 -5.92
N SER A 134 -8.53 -16.50 -5.20
CA SER A 134 -8.84 -17.89 -4.85
C SER A 134 -9.90 -18.04 -3.75
N GLU A 135 -10.06 -17.04 -2.87
CA GLU A 135 -11.07 -17.05 -1.81
C GLU A 135 -12.54 -16.92 -2.32
N THR A 136 -12.76 -16.99 -3.62
CA THR A 136 -14.10 -16.86 -4.22
C THR A 136 -15.03 -18.04 -3.85
N GLU A 137 -14.54 -19.10 -3.18
CA GLU A 137 -15.27 -20.35 -2.92
C GLU A 137 -15.55 -20.69 -1.44
N GLY A 138 -15.43 -19.79 -0.47
CA GLY A 138 -15.74 -20.17 0.91
C GLY A 138 -16.09 -19.01 1.87
N PRO A 139 -17.03 -19.24 2.84
CA PRO A 139 -17.34 -18.23 3.85
C PRO A 139 -16.15 -18.08 4.81
N ARG A 140 -15.73 -16.84 5.07
CA ARG A 140 -14.74 -16.53 6.11
C ARG A 140 -15.29 -17.01 7.47
N ARG A 141 -14.58 -17.93 8.14
CA ARG A 141 -14.76 -18.18 9.56
C ARG A 141 -13.89 -17.17 10.30
N TYR A 142 -14.52 -16.30 11.07
CA TYR A 142 -13.89 -15.44 12.06
C TYR A 142 -13.62 -16.24 13.33
#